data_34354157b411df1fe18ffa85294b049d
#
_entry.id   34354157b411df1fe18ffa85294b049d
#
_cell.length_a   1.000
_cell.length_b   1.000
_cell.length_c   1.000
_cell.angle_alpha   90.00
_cell.angle_beta   90.00
_cell.angle_gamma   90.00
#
_symmetry.space_group_name_H-M   'P 1'
#
loop_
_entity.id
_entity.type
_entity.pdbx_description
1 polymer ?
#
loop_
_entity_poly.entity_id
_entity_poly.type
_entity_poly.pdbx_seq_one_letter_code
_entity_poly.pdbx_strand_id
1 'polypeptide(L)'
;MNKILINTPERNKQLIDSYGRTIDYLRISVTDRCNFRCTYCMPENMKFLPKDDLLTFEEMDNLCSLFIARGIKKIRLSGGEPLARKGLIDFISNLSRFISYGDLKEITLTTNGSLLNKMSKQLYDSGIRRINVSLDTLIKDKFYQITRRDDLENVINGIMTAKNNGLKIKINTVVIKNKNFNEINEIIEWAHKNDFDISLIETMPMGLTDQDRIDQYVSLIDVEKEI
;
A
#
# COMPACT_ATOMS: atom_id res chain seq x y z
N MET A 1 -0.33 -8.05 -37.63
CA MET A 1 -1.24 -7.40 -36.68
C MET A 1 -2.36 -8.37 -36.33
N ASN A 2 -2.15 -9.26 -35.37
CA ASN A 2 -3.19 -10.19 -34.93
C ASN A 2 -3.98 -9.50 -33.79
N LYS A 3 -5.20 -9.06 -34.11
CA LYS A 3 -6.19 -8.72 -33.09
C LYS A 3 -6.50 -10.01 -32.33
N ILE A 4 -6.00 -10.11 -31.11
CA ILE A 4 -6.52 -11.06 -30.14
C ILE A 4 -7.95 -10.61 -29.83
N LEU A 5 -8.91 -11.26 -30.48
CA LEU A 5 -10.32 -11.18 -30.11
C LEU A 5 -10.42 -11.89 -28.74
N ILE A 6 -10.29 -11.11 -27.68
CA ILE A 6 -10.66 -11.58 -26.35
C ILE A 6 -12.18 -11.78 -26.42
N ASN A 7 -12.61 -13.04 -26.53
CA ASN A 7 -14.00 -13.42 -26.28
C ASN A 7 -14.39 -12.76 -24.96
N THR A 8 -15.32 -11.81 -24.99
CA THR A 8 -15.87 -11.18 -23.81
C THR A 8 -16.40 -12.29 -22.90
N PRO A 9 -15.75 -12.54 -21.74
CA PRO A 9 -16.31 -13.52 -20.82
C PRO A 9 -17.67 -13.02 -20.38
N GLU A 10 -18.61 -13.95 -20.24
CA GLU A 10 -19.96 -13.67 -19.73
C GLU A 10 -19.86 -12.68 -18.56
N ARG A 11 -20.39 -11.47 -18.77
CA ARG A 11 -20.27 -10.32 -17.87
C ARG A 11 -20.82 -10.53 -16.44
N ASN A 12 -21.34 -11.72 -16.11
CA ASN A 12 -22.17 -11.94 -14.92
C ASN A 12 -21.71 -13.05 -13.98
N LYS A 13 -20.54 -13.64 -14.14
CA LYS A 13 -20.09 -14.67 -13.17
C LYS A 13 -19.22 -14.00 -12.11
N GLN A 14 -19.84 -13.59 -10.98
CA GLN A 14 -19.12 -13.07 -9.82
C GLN A 14 -18.08 -14.08 -9.32
N LEU A 15 -16.98 -13.56 -8.79
CA LEU A 15 -15.98 -14.38 -8.12
C LEU A 15 -16.52 -14.75 -6.75
N ILE A 16 -16.79 -16.05 -6.55
CA ILE A 16 -17.30 -16.60 -5.29
C ILE A 16 -16.32 -17.67 -4.83
N ASP A 17 -15.91 -17.61 -3.58
CA ASP A 17 -15.04 -18.63 -2.99
C ASP A 17 -15.82 -19.90 -2.58
N SER A 18 -15.10 -20.92 -2.10
CA SER A 18 -15.69 -22.20 -1.67
C SER A 18 -16.62 -22.08 -0.46
N TYR A 19 -16.62 -20.94 0.24
CA TYR A 19 -17.50 -20.65 1.38
C TYR A 19 -18.71 -19.77 1.01
N GLY A 20 -18.92 -19.49 -0.29
CA GLY A 20 -20.02 -18.65 -0.77
C GLY A 20 -19.77 -17.14 -0.60
N ARG A 21 -18.57 -16.70 -0.26
CA ARG A 21 -18.26 -15.27 -0.11
C ARG A 21 -17.91 -14.66 -1.46
N THR A 22 -18.50 -13.52 -1.76
CA THR A 22 -18.18 -12.74 -2.97
C THR A 22 -16.83 -12.06 -2.80
N ILE A 23 -15.92 -12.26 -3.76
CA ILE A 23 -14.63 -11.58 -3.83
C ILE A 23 -14.83 -10.27 -4.59
N ASP A 24 -14.83 -9.14 -3.89
CA ASP A 24 -15.05 -7.81 -4.45
C ASP A 24 -13.83 -6.87 -4.31
N TYR A 25 -12.72 -7.37 -3.77
CA TYR A 25 -11.50 -6.63 -3.49
C TYR A 25 -10.28 -7.27 -4.17
N LEU A 26 -9.51 -6.45 -4.87
CA LEU A 26 -8.28 -6.85 -5.54
C LEU A 26 -7.09 -6.01 -5.04
N ARG A 27 -6.01 -6.67 -4.66
CA ARG A 27 -4.73 -6.03 -4.38
C ARG A 27 -3.75 -6.32 -5.51
N ILE A 28 -3.10 -5.26 -6.01
CA ILE A 28 -2.15 -5.34 -7.11
C ILE A 28 -0.80 -4.80 -6.64
N SER A 29 0.24 -5.61 -6.75
CA SER A 29 1.61 -5.16 -6.61
C SER A 29 2.08 -4.60 -7.96
N VAL A 30 2.27 -3.29 -8.03
CA VAL A 30 2.69 -2.64 -9.29
C VAL A 30 4.21 -2.68 -9.50
N THR A 31 4.99 -2.96 -8.48
CA THR A 31 6.45 -3.07 -8.57
C THR A 31 7.00 -3.85 -7.36
N ASP A 32 8.11 -4.53 -7.55
CA ASP A 32 8.91 -5.12 -6.47
C ASP A 32 9.90 -4.10 -5.86
N ARG A 33 10.17 -2.97 -6.56
CA ARG A 33 11.17 -1.97 -6.16
C ARG A 33 10.65 -1.05 -5.08
N CYS A 34 11.51 -0.80 -4.09
CA CYS A 34 11.25 0.14 -3.00
C CYS A 34 12.49 1.02 -2.79
N ASN A 35 12.28 2.27 -2.43
CA ASN A 35 13.35 3.19 -2.05
C ASN A 35 13.74 3.07 -0.56
N PHE A 36 12.92 2.39 0.26
CA PHE A 36 13.26 2.00 1.64
C PHE A 36 13.77 0.56 1.70
N ARG A 37 14.39 0.19 2.84
CA ARG A 37 14.94 -1.15 3.13
C ARG A 37 14.51 -1.58 4.52
N CYS A 38 13.19 -1.58 4.78
CA CYS A 38 12.67 -1.93 6.10
C CYS A 38 13.14 -3.31 6.53
N THR A 39 13.68 -3.38 7.75
CA THR A 39 14.38 -4.56 8.30
C THR A 39 13.49 -5.80 8.39
N TYR A 40 12.20 -5.61 8.53
CA TYR A 40 11.20 -6.68 8.55
C TYR A 40 10.64 -7.04 7.16
N CYS A 41 11.00 -6.30 6.10
CA CYS A 41 10.42 -6.44 4.77
C CYS A 41 11.41 -7.05 3.77
N MET A 42 12.59 -6.48 3.61
CA MET A 42 13.57 -6.91 2.62
C MET A 42 15.02 -6.64 3.06
N PRO A 43 16.00 -7.43 2.56
CA PRO A 43 17.41 -7.19 2.83
C PRO A 43 17.90 -5.89 2.17
N GLU A 44 19.03 -5.34 2.67
CA GLU A 44 19.64 -4.14 2.08
C GLU A 44 19.99 -4.36 0.60
N ASN A 45 20.60 -5.52 0.30
CA ASN A 45 21.04 -5.91 -1.04
C ASN A 45 19.97 -6.73 -1.79
N MET A 46 18.72 -6.26 -1.79
CA MET A 46 17.62 -6.93 -2.50
C MET A 46 17.89 -6.98 -4.01
N LYS A 47 17.78 -8.18 -4.59
CA LYS A 47 17.76 -8.36 -6.04
C LYS A 47 16.32 -8.24 -6.54
N PHE A 48 16.10 -7.27 -7.41
CA PHE A 48 14.81 -7.04 -8.04
C PHE A 48 14.69 -7.78 -9.36
N LEU A 49 13.47 -8.08 -9.77
CA LEU A 49 13.21 -8.66 -11.08
C LEU A 49 13.68 -7.74 -12.21
N PRO A 50 14.10 -8.28 -13.35
CA PRO A 50 14.27 -7.50 -14.56
C PRO A 50 12.98 -6.71 -14.88
N LYS A 51 13.12 -5.55 -15.53
CA LYS A 51 11.94 -4.73 -15.85
C LYS A 51 10.98 -5.47 -16.80
N ASP A 52 11.51 -6.28 -17.68
CA ASP A 52 10.77 -7.01 -18.70
C ASP A 52 9.96 -8.18 -18.11
N ASP A 53 10.27 -8.59 -16.88
CA ASP A 53 9.50 -9.60 -16.13
C ASP A 53 8.32 -8.98 -15.35
N LEU A 54 8.23 -7.65 -15.31
CA LEU A 54 7.11 -6.96 -14.67
C LEU A 54 6.04 -6.61 -15.71
N LEU A 55 4.78 -6.84 -15.36
CA LEU A 55 3.66 -6.42 -16.20
C LEU A 55 3.75 -4.92 -16.50
N THR A 56 3.47 -4.53 -17.72
CA THR A 56 3.25 -3.14 -18.11
C THR A 56 1.97 -2.59 -17.49
N PHE A 57 1.78 -1.27 -17.49
CA PHE A 57 0.52 -0.71 -17.01
C PHE A 57 -0.65 -1.01 -17.95
N GLU A 58 -0.41 -1.18 -19.23
CA GLU A 58 -1.40 -1.61 -20.20
C GLU A 58 -1.90 -3.04 -19.94
N GLU A 59 -0.99 -3.96 -19.61
CA GLU A 59 -1.34 -5.33 -19.22
C GLU A 59 -2.10 -5.34 -17.89
N MET A 60 -1.66 -4.53 -16.90
CA MET A 60 -2.37 -4.38 -15.63
C MET A 60 -3.76 -3.78 -15.82
N ASP A 61 -3.94 -2.79 -16.70
CA ASP A 61 -5.25 -2.21 -16.99
C ASP A 61 -6.21 -3.25 -17.61
N ASN A 62 -5.70 -4.09 -18.50
CA ASN A 62 -6.46 -5.19 -19.08
C ASN A 62 -6.89 -6.19 -18.00
N LEU A 63 -5.97 -6.59 -17.10
CA LEU A 63 -6.29 -7.47 -15.97
C LEU A 63 -7.31 -6.84 -15.03
N CYS A 64 -7.15 -5.58 -14.65
CA CYS A 64 -8.11 -4.86 -13.82
C CYS A 64 -9.49 -4.82 -14.45
N SER A 65 -9.56 -4.55 -15.74
CA SER A 65 -10.81 -4.50 -16.52
C SER A 65 -11.55 -5.84 -16.47
N LEU A 66 -10.82 -6.96 -16.61
CA LEU A 66 -11.37 -8.32 -16.51
C LEU A 66 -11.90 -8.61 -15.09
N PHE A 67 -11.16 -8.23 -14.05
CA PHE A 67 -11.57 -8.43 -12.66
C PHE A 67 -12.78 -7.55 -12.29
N ILE A 68 -12.80 -6.30 -12.74
CA ILE A 68 -13.95 -5.40 -12.56
C ILE A 68 -15.20 -5.97 -13.21
N ALA A 69 -15.08 -6.49 -14.45
CA ALA A 69 -16.18 -7.17 -15.14
C ALA A 69 -16.66 -8.44 -14.42
N ARG A 70 -15.84 -9.03 -13.55
CA ARG A 70 -16.14 -10.18 -12.67
C ARG A 70 -16.65 -9.78 -11.29
N GLY A 71 -16.87 -8.49 -11.02
CA GLY A 71 -17.49 -8.00 -9.79
C GLY A 71 -16.53 -7.42 -8.75
N ILE A 72 -15.25 -7.25 -9.06
CA ILE A 72 -14.34 -6.48 -8.20
C ILE A 72 -14.83 -5.03 -8.11
N LYS A 73 -14.97 -4.53 -6.88
CA LYS A 73 -15.46 -3.19 -6.56
C LYS A 73 -14.41 -2.29 -5.92
N LYS A 74 -13.32 -2.85 -5.44
CA LYS A 74 -12.23 -2.11 -4.79
C LYS A 74 -10.89 -2.60 -5.30
N ILE A 75 -10.00 -1.68 -5.67
CA ILE A 75 -8.62 -1.99 -6.05
C ILE A 75 -7.67 -1.28 -5.09
N ARG A 76 -6.69 -2.03 -4.57
CA ARG A 76 -5.59 -1.47 -3.80
C ARG A 76 -4.29 -1.65 -4.56
N LEU A 77 -3.63 -0.54 -4.85
CA LEU A 77 -2.29 -0.53 -5.42
C LEU A 77 -1.26 -0.61 -4.30
N SER A 78 -0.28 -1.47 -4.47
CA SER A 78 0.82 -1.70 -3.55
C SER A 78 2.07 -2.11 -4.33
N GLY A 79 3.07 -2.64 -3.65
CA GLY A 79 4.28 -3.16 -4.26
C GLY A 79 5.42 -3.14 -3.27
N GLY A 80 6.63 -2.85 -3.75
CA GLY A 80 7.65 -2.22 -2.95
C GLY A 80 7.17 -0.81 -2.59
N GLU A 81 7.59 0.23 -3.32
CA GLU A 81 6.97 1.56 -3.22
C GLU A 81 6.28 1.90 -4.55
N PRO A 82 4.94 1.89 -4.58
CA PRO A 82 4.21 2.11 -5.83
C PRO A 82 4.45 3.48 -6.45
N LEU A 83 4.62 4.53 -5.63
CA LEU A 83 4.88 5.90 -6.11
C LEU A 83 6.24 6.04 -6.80
N ALA A 84 7.16 5.10 -6.59
CA ALA A 84 8.45 5.07 -7.29
C ALA A 84 8.33 4.54 -8.73
N ARG A 85 7.22 3.89 -9.12
CA ARG A 85 7.03 3.41 -10.48
C ARG A 85 6.54 4.55 -11.38
N LYS A 86 7.37 4.92 -12.38
CA LYS A 86 7.04 5.96 -13.36
C LYS A 86 5.78 5.57 -14.14
N GLY A 87 4.85 6.53 -14.33
CA GLY A 87 3.59 6.32 -15.05
C GLY A 87 2.43 5.83 -14.17
N LEU A 88 2.63 5.69 -12.84
CA LEU A 88 1.57 5.24 -11.93
C LEU A 88 0.36 6.19 -11.93
N ILE A 89 0.57 7.51 -11.99
CA ILE A 89 -0.52 8.50 -11.98
C ILE A 89 -1.42 8.32 -13.22
N ASP A 90 -0.82 8.12 -14.39
CA ASP A 90 -1.56 7.89 -15.64
C ASP A 90 -2.37 6.58 -15.56
N PHE A 91 -1.77 5.53 -15.00
CA PHE A 91 -2.46 4.26 -14.76
C PHE A 91 -3.66 4.42 -13.81
N ILE A 92 -3.51 5.17 -12.70
CA ILE A 92 -4.61 5.45 -11.77
C ILE A 92 -5.71 6.24 -12.49
N SER A 93 -5.34 7.27 -13.26
CA SER A 93 -6.29 8.09 -14.02
C SER A 93 -7.09 7.22 -15.01
N ASN A 94 -6.42 6.30 -15.70
CA ASN A 94 -7.08 5.35 -16.59
C ASN A 94 -8.06 4.43 -15.86
N LEU A 95 -7.66 3.88 -14.69
CA LEU A 95 -8.56 3.05 -13.89
C LEU A 95 -9.75 3.83 -13.32
N SER A 96 -9.60 5.13 -13.08
CA SER A 96 -10.66 5.98 -12.52
C SER A 96 -11.88 6.11 -13.43
N ARG A 97 -11.77 5.79 -14.73
CA ARG A 97 -12.94 5.68 -15.64
C ARG A 97 -13.98 4.70 -15.11
N PHE A 98 -13.57 3.60 -14.49
CA PHE A 98 -14.50 2.62 -13.92
C PHE A 98 -15.23 3.13 -12.68
N ILE A 99 -14.66 4.07 -11.92
CA ILE A 99 -15.37 4.79 -10.86
C ILE A 99 -16.45 5.67 -11.47
N SER A 100 -16.12 6.41 -12.54
CA SER A 100 -17.07 7.28 -13.24
C SER A 100 -18.23 6.52 -13.88
N TYR A 101 -18.00 5.29 -14.32
CA TYR A 101 -19.05 4.40 -14.84
C TYR A 101 -19.85 3.66 -13.77
N GLY A 102 -19.44 3.75 -12.50
CA GLY A 102 -20.08 3.05 -11.37
C GLY A 102 -19.72 1.57 -11.25
N ASP A 103 -18.80 1.07 -12.06
CA ASP A 103 -18.34 -0.32 -12.02
C ASP A 103 -17.39 -0.57 -10.85
N LEU A 104 -16.57 0.41 -10.49
CA LEU A 104 -15.63 0.39 -9.37
C LEU A 104 -16.06 1.41 -8.31
N LYS A 105 -15.94 1.06 -7.03
CA LYS A 105 -16.26 1.96 -5.91
C LYS A 105 -15.05 2.78 -5.47
N GLU A 106 -13.87 2.18 -5.45
CA GLU A 106 -12.69 2.78 -4.85
C GLU A 106 -11.40 2.25 -5.48
N ILE A 107 -10.45 3.18 -5.68
CA ILE A 107 -9.03 2.88 -5.87
C ILE A 107 -8.29 3.46 -4.67
N THR A 108 -7.50 2.65 -3.98
CA THR A 108 -6.68 3.06 -2.84
C THR A 108 -5.23 2.64 -3.05
N LEU A 109 -4.32 3.20 -2.27
CA LEU A 109 -2.88 3.02 -2.39
C LEU A 109 -2.29 2.71 -1.02
N THR A 110 -1.28 1.85 -0.96
CA THR A 110 -0.41 1.70 0.23
C THR A 110 0.98 2.18 -0.16
N THR A 111 1.53 3.13 0.59
CA THR A 111 2.82 3.78 0.32
C THR A 111 3.65 3.94 1.60
N ASN A 112 4.96 4.07 1.47
CA ASN A 112 5.85 4.44 2.57
C ASN A 112 5.87 5.96 2.86
N GLY A 113 5.14 6.75 2.07
CA GLY A 113 4.97 8.19 2.29
C GLY A 113 6.07 9.10 1.75
N SER A 114 7.24 8.57 1.40
CA SER A 114 8.41 9.38 1.00
C SER A 114 8.21 10.28 -0.22
N LEU A 115 7.24 9.95 -1.08
CA LEU A 115 6.94 10.73 -2.30
C LEU A 115 5.63 11.52 -2.20
N LEU A 116 4.90 11.44 -1.08
CA LEU A 116 3.60 12.10 -0.92
C LEU A 116 3.67 13.61 -1.02
N ASN A 117 4.71 14.22 -0.48
CA ASN A 117 4.88 15.69 -0.57
C ASN A 117 4.84 16.21 -2.01
N LYS A 118 5.35 15.41 -2.96
CA LYS A 118 5.39 15.77 -4.39
C LYS A 118 4.18 15.29 -5.18
N MET A 119 3.54 14.19 -4.77
CA MET A 119 2.58 13.48 -5.61
C MET A 119 1.15 13.50 -5.08
N SER A 120 0.90 13.92 -3.84
CA SER A 120 -0.42 13.83 -3.21
C SER A 120 -1.52 14.57 -3.97
N LYS A 121 -1.22 15.74 -4.52
CA LYS A 121 -2.19 16.48 -5.35
C LYS A 121 -2.54 15.69 -6.62
N GLN A 122 -1.54 15.17 -7.32
CA GLN A 122 -1.76 14.36 -8.53
C GLN A 122 -2.55 13.08 -8.22
N LEU A 123 -2.30 12.45 -7.06
CA LEU A 123 -3.07 11.29 -6.59
C LEU A 123 -4.55 11.65 -6.39
N TYR A 124 -4.82 12.78 -5.74
CA TYR A 124 -6.19 13.25 -5.55
C TYR A 124 -6.88 13.55 -6.89
N ASP A 125 -6.20 14.27 -7.77
CA ASP A 125 -6.71 14.65 -9.09
C ASP A 125 -6.95 13.42 -9.98
N SER A 126 -6.16 12.36 -9.83
CA SER A 126 -6.31 11.09 -10.57
C SER A 126 -7.41 10.16 -10.04
N GLY A 127 -8.10 10.53 -8.94
CA GLY A 127 -9.25 9.79 -8.42
C GLY A 127 -9.02 9.03 -7.11
N ILE A 128 -7.81 9.03 -6.55
CA ILE A 128 -7.57 8.51 -5.20
C ILE A 128 -8.25 9.43 -4.17
N ARG A 129 -8.93 8.82 -3.19
CA ARG A 129 -9.58 9.56 -2.09
C ARG A 129 -9.07 9.12 -0.72
N ARG A 130 -8.46 7.95 -0.64
CA ARG A 130 -7.91 7.39 0.60
C ARG A 130 -6.61 6.67 0.31
N ILE A 131 -5.64 6.83 1.20
CA ILE A 131 -4.35 6.15 1.15
C ILE A 131 -4.01 5.51 2.51
N ASN A 132 -3.25 4.42 2.46
CA ASN A 132 -2.63 3.85 3.64
C ASN A 132 -1.15 4.23 3.60
N VAL A 133 -0.63 4.80 4.68
CA VAL A 133 0.78 5.16 4.81
C VAL A 133 1.44 4.29 5.86
N SER A 134 2.51 3.61 5.48
CA SER A 134 3.31 2.83 6.43
C SER A 134 4.21 3.76 7.23
N LEU A 135 4.00 3.79 8.56
CA LEU A 135 4.78 4.60 9.50
C LEU A 135 4.88 3.84 10.82
N ASP A 136 6.07 3.36 11.14
CA ASP A 136 6.30 2.46 12.27
C ASP A 136 6.79 3.19 13.52
N THR A 137 7.21 4.45 13.41
CA THR A 137 7.74 5.25 14.52
C THR A 137 7.70 6.74 14.20
N LEU A 138 7.63 7.56 15.25
CA LEU A 138 7.76 9.03 15.19
C LEU A 138 9.15 9.51 15.62
N ILE A 139 10.05 8.59 15.98
CA ILE A 139 11.40 8.89 16.47
C ILE A 139 12.40 8.68 15.34
N LYS A 140 13.15 9.74 15.00
CA LYS A 140 14.08 9.78 13.85
C LYS A 140 15.09 8.62 13.86
N ASP A 141 15.75 8.37 14.99
CA ASP A 141 16.76 7.32 15.08
C ASP A 141 16.16 5.92 14.89
N LYS A 142 14.97 5.68 15.45
CA LYS A 142 14.25 4.42 15.26
C LYS A 142 13.75 4.26 13.83
N PHE A 143 13.28 5.35 13.21
CA PHE A 143 12.90 5.34 11.79
C PHE A 143 14.06 4.91 10.91
N TYR A 144 15.26 5.46 11.13
CA TYR A 144 16.47 5.04 10.44
C TYR A 144 16.80 3.56 10.71
N GLN A 145 16.73 3.12 11.96
CA GLN A 145 16.99 1.72 12.33
C GLN A 145 15.99 0.74 11.70
N ILE A 146 14.75 1.15 11.45
CA ILE A 146 13.72 0.32 10.84
C ILE A 146 13.81 0.36 9.32
N THR A 147 13.88 1.56 8.73
CA THR A 147 13.76 1.77 7.27
C THR A 147 15.09 1.82 6.54
N ARG A 148 16.21 1.99 7.27
CA ARG A 148 17.57 2.26 6.76
C ARG A 148 17.63 3.52 5.90
N ARG A 149 16.75 4.50 6.18
CA ARG A 149 16.70 5.81 5.50
C ARG A 149 16.44 6.92 6.52
N ASP A 150 17.12 8.04 6.36
CA ASP A 150 16.91 9.25 7.16
C ASP A 150 15.89 10.16 6.47
N ASP A 151 14.61 9.77 6.49
CA ASP A 151 13.55 10.41 5.70
C ASP A 151 12.27 10.68 6.50
N LEU A 152 12.29 10.54 7.85
CA LEU A 152 11.10 10.66 8.68
C LEU A 152 10.39 12.01 8.50
N GLU A 153 11.14 13.10 8.54
CA GLU A 153 10.57 14.45 8.43
C GLU A 153 9.84 14.66 7.10
N ASN A 154 10.44 14.19 5.99
CA ASN A 154 9.81 14.24 4.67
C ASN A 154 8.54 13.37 4.62
N VAL A 155 8.54 12.20 5.26
CA VAL A 155 7.35 11.34 5.35
C VAL A 155 6.23 12.01 6.12
N ILE A 156 6.51 12.58 7.30
CA ILE A 156 5.51 13.30 8.11
C ILE A 156 4.95 14.50 7.33
N ASN A 157 5.82 15.30 6.73
CA ASN A 157 5.41 16.45 5.89
C ASN A 157 4.57 15.98 4.69
N GLY A 158 4.93 14.86 4.08
CA GLY A 158 4.18 14.24 2.99
C GLY A 158 2.78 13.79 3.41
N ILE A 159 2.62 13.19 4.59
CA ILE A 159 1.34 12.80 5.17
C ILE A 159 0.45 14.04 5.38
N MET A 160 1.00 15.10 5.98
CA MET A 160 0.25 16.34 6.24
C MET A 160 -0.14 17.03 4.92
N THR A 161 0.76 17.06 3.94
CA THR A 161 0.46 17.59 2.60
C THR A 161 -0.64 16.78 1.91
N ALA A 162 -0.63 15.46 2.04
CA ALA A 162 -1.67 14.60 1.48
C ALA A 162 -3.03 14.86 2.13
N LYS A 163 -3.09 15.02 3.46
CA LYS A 163 -4.30 15.44 4.17
C LYS A 163 -4.82 16.78 3.66
N ASN A 164 -3.94 17.78 3.55
CA ASN A 164 -4.31 19.12 3.08
C ASN A 164 -4.79 19.12 1.62
N ASN A 165 -4.35 18.19 0.81
CA ASN A 165 -4.85 17.96 -0.56
C ASN A 165 -6.16 17.15 -0.60
N GLY A 166 -6.78 16.83 0.55
CA GLY A 166 -8.09 16.18 0.65
C GLY A 166 -8.05 14.66 0.67
N LEU A 167 -6.89 14.03 0.78
CA LEU A 167 -6.78 12.58 0.93
C LEU A 167 -7.10 12.17 2.37
N LYS A 168 -7.96 11.16 2.53
CA LYS A 168 -8.13 10.47 3.82
C LYS A 168 -6.93 9.57 4.08
N ILE A 169 -6.38 9.67 5.27
CA ILE A 169 -5.15 8.97 5.65
C ILE A 169 -5.49 7.84 6.63
N LYS A 170 -4.88 6.68 6.38
CA LYS A 170 -4.81 5.60 7.35
C LYS A 170 -3.35 5.25 7.58
N ILE A 171 -2.91 5.28 8.82
CA ILE A 171 -1.56 4.86 9.22
C ILE A 171 -1.56 3.34 9.38
N ASN A 172 -0.57 2.68 8.79
CA ASN A 172 -0.28 1.27 9.03
C ASN A 172 1.03 1.20 9.80
N THR A 173 1.02 0.63 10.99
CA THR A 173 2.18 0.49 11.86
C THR A 173 2.45 -1.00 12.10
N VAL A 174 3.62 -1.47 11.68
CA VAL A 174 4.11 -2.80 12.05
C VAL A 174 4.70 -2.71 13.44
N VAL A 175 4.17 -3.50 14.38
CA VAL A 175 4.68 -3.55 15.75
C VAL A 175 5.88 -4.48 15.81
N ILE A 176 7.02 -3.94 16.24
CA ILE A 176 8.32 -4.62 16.31
C ILE A 176 8.80 -4.61 17.75
N LYS A 177 8.89 -5.80 18.39
CA LYS A 177 9.13 -6.01 19.82
C LYS A 177 10.24 -5.12 20.41
N ASN A 178 11.40 -5.13 19.79
CA ASN A 178 12.60 -4.47 20.36
C ASN A 178 12.87 -3.09 19.71
N LYS A 179 11.87 -2.51 19.00
CA LYS A 179 12.05 -1.22 18.31
C LYS A 179 10.99 -0.20 18.68
N ASN A 180 9.73 -0.46 18.34
CA ASN A 180 8.66 0.53 18.49
C ASN A 180 7.52 0.11 19.44
N PHE A 181 7.58 -1.09 20.04
CA PHE A 181 6.53 -1.57 20.94
C PHE A 181 6.17 -0.55 22.03
N ASN A 182 7.17 0.07 22.68
CA ASN A 182 6.97 1.01 23.78
C ASN A 182 6.49 2.41 23.36
N GLU A 183 6.29 2.66 22.05
CA GLU A 183 5.82 3.97 21.55
C GLU A 183 4.51 3.84 20.74
N ILE A 184 3.84 2.69 20.84
CA ILE A 184 2.59 2.46 20.10
C ILE A 184 1.50 3.43 20.55
N ASN A 185 1.40 3.73 21.85
CA ASN A 185 0.44 4.67 22.40
C ASN A 185 0.64 6.08 21.82
N GLU A 186 1.88 6.55 21.75
CA GLU A 186 2.21 7.87 21.19
C GLU A 186 1.89 7.95 19.69
N ILE A 187 2.09 6.84 18.96
CA ILE A 187 1.74 6.78 17.52
C ILE A 187 0.21 6.83 17.36
N ILE A 188 -0.54 6.09 18.20
CA ILE A 188 -2.01 6.09 18.18
C ILE A 188 -2.53 7.49 18.50
N GLU A 189 -2.03 8.11 19.57
CA GLU A 189 -2.43 9.48 19.96
C GLU A 189 -2.11 10.48 18.86
N TRP A 190 -0.93 10.39 18.24
CA TRP A 190 -0.55 11.26 17.13
C TRP A 190 -1.47 11.07 15.93
N ALA A 191 -1.81 9.83 15.59
CA ALA A 191 -2.71 9.53 14.49
C ALA A 191 -4.10 10.12 14.75
N HIS A 192 -4.68 9.87 15.91
CA HIS A 192 -6.01 10.37 16.29
C HIS A 192 -6.05 11.90 16.39
N LYS A 193 -5.02 12.52 16.97
CA LYS A 193 -4.90 14.00 17.02
C LYS A 193 -4.91 14.65 15.63
N ASN A 194 -4.45 13.91 14.64
CA ASN A 194 -4.43 14.35 13.24
C ASN A 194 -5.63 13.83 12.43
N ASP A 195 -6.65 13.23 13.05
CA ASP A 195 -7.82 12.68 12.37
C ASP A 195 -7.44 11.59 11.35
N PHE A 196 -6.50 10.73 11.72
CA PHE A 196 -6.09 9.58 10.93
C PHE A 196 -6.59 8.29 11.54
N ASP A 197 -7.09 7.38 10.70
CA ASP A 197 -7.26 6.00 11.09
C ASP A 197 -5.89 5.36 11.31
N ILE A 198 -5.80 4.37 12.22
CA ILE A 198 -4.59 3.57 12.42
C ILE A 198 -4.91 2.07 12.36
N SER A 199 -3.96 1.28 11.87
CA SER A 199 -3.95 -0.19 11.99
C SER A 199 -2.60 -0.65 12.48
N LEU A 200 -2.61 -1.40 13.57
CA LEU A 200 -1.45 -2.13 14.03
C LEU A 200 -1.35 -3.47 13.31
N ILE A 201 -0.14 -3.89 12.99
CA ILE A 201 0.14 -5.09 12.17
C ILE A 201 1.24 -5.89 12.87
N GLU A 202 1.03 -7.20 13.02
CA GLU A 202 2.06 -8.11 13.49
C GLU A 202 3.14 -8.33 12.41
N THR A 203 4.39 -8.54 12.84
CA THR A 203 5.43 -8.98 11.91
C THR A 203 5.10 -10.35 11.37
N MET A 204 5.03 -10.48 10.04
CA MET A 204 4.73 -11.75 9.39
C MET A 204 6.01 -12.55 9.13
N PRO A 205 6.03 -13.87 9.40
CA PRO A 205 7.20 -14.73 9.17
C PRO A 205 7.35 -15.11 7.68
N MET A 206 7.34 -14.13 6.79
CA MET A 206 7.36 -14.33 5.33
C MET A 206 8.45 -13.52 4.64
N GLY A 207 9.04 -14.09 3.58
CA GLY A 207 10.05 -13.47 2.72
C GLY A 207 11.47 -13.55 3.28
N LEU A 208 12.44 -13.08 2.52
CA LEU A 208 13.85 -13.01 2.91
C LEU A 208 14.13 -11.70 3.63
N THR A 209 14.75 -11.76 4.80
CA THR A 209 15.25 -10.59 5.54
C THR A 209 16.61 -10.89 6.11
N ASP A 210 17.39 -9.82 6.44
CA ASP A 210 18.70 -9.94 7.07
C ASP A 210 18.60 -10.19 8.59
N GLN A 211 17.40 -10.18 9.17
CA GLN A 211 17.17 -10.28 10.62
C GLN A 211 16.20 -11.41 10.95
N ASP A 212 16.40 -12.05 12.10
CA ASP A 212 15.45 -13.03 12.61
C ASP A 212 14.14 -12.32 12.98
N ARG A 213 13.04 -12.81 12.43
CA ARG A 213 11.71 -12.25 12.64
C ARG A 213 11.04 -12.77 13.90
N ILE A 214 11.46 -13.93 14.41
CA ILE A 214 10.97 -14.47 15.66
C ILE A 214 11.28 -13.51 16.80
N ASP A 215 12.50 -12.95 16.80
CA ASP A 215 12.91 -11.97 17.78
C ASP A 215 12.19 -10.62 17.68
N GLN A 216 11.58 -10.33 16.52
CA GLN A 216 10.84 -9.10 16.26
C GLN A 216 9.34 -9.22 16.53
N TYR A 217 8.83 -10.45 16.66
CA TYR A 217 7.41 -10.69 16.82
C TYR A 217 6.91 -10.28 18.19
N VAL A 218 5.75 -9.65 18.19
CA VAL A 218 4.89 -9.43 19.36
C VAL A 218 3.44 -9.60 18.94
N SER A 219 2.68 -10.30 19.76
CA SER A 219 1.24 -10.50 19.51
C SER A 219 0.48 -9.18 19.71
N LEU A 220 -0.46 -8.87 18.85
CA LEU A 220 -1.36 -7.74 19.04
C LEU A 220 -2.27 -7.92 20.26
N ILE A 221 -2.51 -9.14 20.73
CA ILE A 221 -3.19 -9.40 22.01
C ILE A 221 -2.37 -8.86 23.19
N ASP A 222 -1.04 -8.95 23.12
CA ASP A 222 -0.18 -8.39 24.15
C ASP A 222 -0.06 -6.88 24.02
N VAL A 223 -0.05 -6.34 22.81
CA VAL A 223 -0.13 -4.89 22.55
C VAL A 223 -1.42 -4.30 23.12
N GLU A 224 -2.57 -4.97 22.94
CA GLU A 224 -3.88 -4.52 23.44
C GLU A 224 -3.91 -4.39 24.98
N LYS A 225 -3.14 -5.19 25.69
CA LYS A 225 -3.05 -5.10 27.16
C LYS A 225 -2.24 -3.89 27.66
N GLU A 226 -1.39 -3.33 26.82
CA GLU A 226 -0.50 -2.21 27.13
C GLU A 226 -1.09 -0.85 26.69
N ILE A 227 -2.15 -0.86 25.87
CA ILE A 227 -2.92 0.31 25.43
C ILE A 227 -4.05 0.60 26.43
#